data_6781e807ab0815368c194588ca83ff4d
#
_entry.id   6781e807ab0815368c194588ca83ff4d
#
_cell.length_a   1.000
_cell.length_b   1.000
_cell.length_c   1.000
_cell.angle_alpha   90.00
_cell.angle_beta   90.00
_cell.angle_gamma   90.00
#
_symmetry.space_group_name_H-M   'P 1'
#
loop_
_entity.id
_entity.type
_entity.pdbx_description
1 polymer ?
#
loop_
_entity_poly.entity_id
_entity_poly.type
_entity_poly.pdbx_seq_one_letter_code
_entity_poly.pdbx_strand_id
1 'polypeptide(L)'
;MLVNSITGLSALYKADTKDETAAKAHPYATAAQSAAVLRSGAEFRRNRIAATDMLTTEEAAELAGVSRVTINAWIKQNRCIGIANLRRGFKLPKWQFEPQVFDLIQALFEALGTTDSWSVLAFLENSQEALDRRTPLVALEQGESAERILQLAMAEGH
;
A
#
# COMPACT_ATOMS: atom_id res chain seq x y z
N MET A 1 17.99 20.36 -6.37
CA MET A 1 17.59 19.78 -5.77
C MET A 1 17.12 19.13 -4.82
N LEU A 2 16.72 19.38 -4.48
CA LEU A 2 16.31 18.81 -3.39
C LEU A 2 15.67 17.79 -2.96
N VAL A 3 15.57 17.92 -2.87
CA VAL A 3 14.95 16.95 -2.19
C VAL A 3 14.42 16.04 -1.83
N ASN A 4 14.26 16.01 -1.63
CA ASN A 4 13.67 14.99 -1.00
C ASN A 4 13.33 14.09 -0.38
N SER A 5 13.24 14.35 -0.37
CA SER A 5 12.83 13.44 0.31
C SER A 5 12.34 12.87 1.03
N ILE A 6 12.09 13.24 0.80
CA ILE A 6 11.53 12.56 1.59
C ILE A 6 10.80 11.90 1.41
N THR A 7 10.55 12.15 1.21
CA THR A 7 9.83 11.39 1.11
C THR A 7 9.37 10.91 1.43
N GLY A 8 9.26 11.37 1.17
CA GLY A 8 8.63 10.78 1.37
C GLY A 8 8.25 11.00 1.70
N LEU A 9 8.20 11.48 1.71
CA LEU A 9 7.77 11.40 2.03
C LEU A 9 7.30 11.23 1.59
N SER A 10 7.18 11.44 1.39
CA SER A 10 6.71 11.06 1.01
C SER A 10 6.29 10.97 0.97
N ALA A 11 6.07 11.31 0.77
CA ALA A 11 5.70 11.16 0.84
C ALA A 11 5.47 11.56 1.41
N LEU A 12 5.14 11.83 1.34
CA LEU A 12 4.95 11.97 1.88
C LEU A 12 4.96 12.37 1.68
N TYR A 13 5.19 12.65 1.50
CA TYR A 13 5.41 12.69 1.38
C TYR A 13 5.46 12.74 0.58
N LYS A 14 5.26 12.98 0.18
CA LYS A 14 5.45 12.91 -0.33
C LYS A 14 5.13 13.24 -0.35
N ALA A 15 5.21 14.03 -0.43
CA ALA A 15 5.13 14.02 -0.30
C ALA A 15 5.12 14.61 -0.46
N ASP A 16 5.20 15.38 -0.61
CA ASP A 16 5.37 15.52 -0.61
C ASP A 16 5.38 15.90 -1.00
N THR A 17 5.32 16.37 -1.35
CA THR A 17 5.56 16.35 -1.55
C THR A 17 5.45 16.72 -1.89
N LYS A 18 5.16 17.08 -2.40
CA LYS A 18 5.30 17.18 -2.50
C LYS A 18 4.95 17.59 -2.04
N ASP A 19 5.32 18.24 -1.83
CA ASP A 19 5.36 18.28 -1.21
C ASP A 19 5.41 18.27 -0.74
N GLU A 20 5.51 18.52 -0.79
CA GLU A 20 5.84 18.15 -0.22
C GLU A 20 5.77 17.93 0.48
N THR A 21 5.74 18.32 0.42
CA THR A 21 5.80 17.84 1.28
C THR A 21 5.83 17.23 1.89
N ALA A 22 6.21 17.58 1.91
CA ALA A 22 6.47 16.83 2.57
C ALA A 22 6.72 16.18 2.63
N ALA A 23 7.31 16.45 2.74
CA ALA A 23 7.84 15.83 2.95
C ALA A 23 8.24 15.48 2.42
N LYS A 24 8.59 15.72 2.04
CA LYS A 24 9.29 15.59 1.67
C LYS A 24 9.74 15.86 2.02
N ALA A 25 10.00 15.88 1.98
CA ALA A 25 10.71 16.15 2.46
C ALA A 25 11.08 17.17 2.42
N HIS A 26 11.29 17.46 2.97
CA HIS A 26 11.48 18.89 3.05
C HIS A 26 12.92 19.20 3.31
N PRO A 27 13.63 19.78 2.36
CA PRO A 27 15.08 19.89 2.52
C PRO A 27 15.51 20.81 3.67
N TYR A 28 14.64 21.69 4.10
CA TYR A 28 14.97 22.65 5.16
C TYR A 28 14.35 22.31 6.51
N ALA A 29 13.79 21.11 6.63
CA ALA A 29 13.21 20.68 7.89
C ALA A 29 14.27 20.49 8.95
N THR A 30 13.96 20.87 10.19
CA THR A 30 14.85 20.63 11.31
C THR A 30 14.90 19.14 11.64
N ALA A 31 15.92 18.72 12.39
CA ALA A 31 16.01 17.34 12.86
C ALA A 31 14.77 16.93 13.65
N ALA A 32 14.24 17.85 14.47
CA ALA A 32 13.04 17.59 15.26
C ALA A 32 11.83 17.39 14.36
N GLN A 33 11.68 18.21 13.31
CA GLN A 33 10.58 18.07 12.36
C GLN A 33 10.67 16.76 11.59
N SER A 34 11.88 16.39 11.15
CA SER A 34 12.10 15.13 10.45
C SER A 34 11.79 13.93 11.35
N ALA A 35 12.21 13.99 12.61
CA ALA A 35 11.92 12.93 13.58
C ALA A 35 10.41 12.81 13.83
N ALA A 36 9.71 13.96 13.87
CA ALA A 36 8.26 13.96 14.07
C ALA A 36 7.54 13.27 12.89
N VAL A 37 7.99 13.57 11.66
CA VAL A 37 7.41 12.94 10.46
C VAL A 37 7.65 11.43 10.48
N LEU A 38 8.85 11.00 10.83
CA LEU A 38 9.19 9.58 10.90
C LEU A 38 8.35 8.86 11.96
N ARG A 39 8.15 9.50 13.12
CA ARG A 39 7.31 8.92 14.18
C ARG A 39 5.86 8.78 13.72
N SER A 40 5.34 9.79 13.03
CA SER A 40 3.97 9.75 12.49
C SER A 40 3.80 8.63 11.48
N GLY A 41 4.79 8.44 10.60
CA GLY A 41 4.77 7.36 9.62
C GLY A 41 4.80 5.99 10.27
N ALA A 42 5.67 5.81 11.28
CA ALA A 42 5.77 4.56 12.00
C ALA A 42 4.49 4.26 12.78
N GLU A 43 3.90 5.30 13.37
CA GLU A 43 2.65 5.17 14.11
C GLU A 43 1.50 4.78 13.17
N PHE A 44 1.43 5.41 12.00
CA PHE A 44 0.43 5.07 10.98
C PHE A 44 0.54 3.60 10.61
N ARG A 45 1.76 3.13 10.36
CA ARG A 45 1.96 1.73 9.96
C ARG A 45 1.58 0.76 11.06
N ARG A 46 1.94 1.06 12.30
CA ARG A 46 1.56 0.22 13.44
C ARG A 46 0.04 0.14 13.56
N ASN A 47 -0.63 1.28 13.44
CA ASN A 47 -2.08 1.32 13.53
C ASN A 47 -2.75 0.57 12.39
N ARG A 48 -2.19 0.68 11.18
CA ARG A 48 -2.75 -0.03 10.03
C ARG A 48 -2.60 -1.53 10.17
N ILE A 49 -1.45 -1.99 10.66
CA ILE A 49 -1.21 -3.43 10.88
C ILE A 49 -2.13 -3.98 11.96
N ALA A 50 -2.44 -3.18 12.97
CA ALA A 50 -3.27 -3.59 14.09
C ALA A 50 -4.76 -3.50 13.81
N ALA A 51 -5.17 -2.96 12.66
CA ALA A 51 -6.58 -2.79 12.34
C ALA A 51 -7.29 -4.13 12.20
N THR A 52 -8.59 -4.11 12.46
CA THR A 52 -9.39 -5.35 12.52
C THR A 52 -9.52 -6.06 11.18
N ASP A 53 -9.27 -5.37 10.07
CA ASP A 53 -9.32 -5.99 8.74
C ASP A 53 -8.01 -6.65 8.33
N MET A 54 -7.00 -6.64 9.20
CA MET A 54 -5.72 -7.27 8.92
C MET A 54 -5.70 -8.68 9.50
N LEU A 55 -5.48 -9.65 8.63
CA LEU A 55 -5.48 -11.06 8.99
C LEU A 55 -4.06 -11.56 9.22
N THR A 56 -3.94 -12.53 10.12
CA THR A 56 -2.70 -13.31 10.22
C THR A 56 -2.61 -14.24 9.02
N THR A 57 -1.42 -14.83 8.79
CA THR A 57 -1.25 -15.80 7.72
C THR A 57 -2.23 -16.98 7.88
N GLU A 58 -2.45 -17.41 9.12
CA GLU A 58 -3.37 -18.52 9.40
C GLU A 58 -4.81 -18.15 9.08
N GLU A 59 -5.23 -16.95 9.50
CA GLU A 59 -6.57 -16.47 9.21
C GLU A 59 -6.79 -16.31 7.71
N ALA A 60 -5.79 -15.82 7.00
CA ALA A 60 -5.86 -15.67 5.55
C ALA A 60 -5.97 -17.03 4.86
N ALA A 61 -5.18 -18.00 5.34
CA ALA A 61 -5.23 -19.36 4.80
C ALA A 61 -6.62 -19.99 4.96
N GLU A 62 -7.20 -19.79 6.13
CA GLU A 62 -8.53 -20.31 6.41
C GLU A 62 -9.58 -19.64 5.51
N LEU A 63 -9.50 -18.33 5.37
CA LEU A 63 -10.44 -17.59 4.54
C LEU A 63 -10.33 -18.00 3.07
N ALA A 64 -9.11 -18.19 2.57
CA ALA A 64 -8.88 -18.54 1.17
C ALA A 64 -9.02 -20.03 0.90
N GLY A 65 -9.14 -20.86 1.93
CA GLY A 65 -9.27 -22.31 1.77
C GLY A 65 -7.97 -22.97 1.31
N VAL A 66 -6.83 -22.44 1.73
CA VAL A 66 -5.51 -22.99 1.37
C VAL A 66 -4.67 -23.14 2.61
N SER A 67 -3.45 -23.67 2.45
CA SER A 67 -2.53 -23.83 3.57
C SER A 67 -1.74 -22.53 3.81
N ARG A 68 -1.15 -22.43 4.99
CA ARG A 68 -0.25 -21.33 5.33
C ARG A 68 0.93 -21.25 4.36
N VAL A 69 1.43 -22.40 3.96
CA VAL A 69 2.53 -22.49 3.01
C VAL A 69 2.15 -21.84 1.68
N THR A 70 0.92 -22.08 1.24
CA THR A 70 0.42 -21.48 0.00
C THR A 70 0.32 -19.96 0.12
N ILE A 71 -0.17 -19.46 1.26
CA ILE A 71 -0.24 -18.00 1.49
C ILE A 71 1.16 -17.39 1.41
N ASN A 72 2.14 -18.01 2.08
CA ASN A 72 3.51 -17.50 2.06
C ASN A 72 4.09 -17.52 0.64
N ALA A 73 3.79 -18.55 -0.15
CA ALA A 73 4.22 -18.61 -1.55
C ALA A 73 3.59 -17.49 -2.36
N TRP A 74 2.31 -17.23 -2.15
CA TRP A 74 1.60 -16.15 -2.86
C TRP A 74 2.20 -14.77 -2.53
N ILE A 75 2.57 -14.55 -1.26
CA ILE A 75 3.23 -13.30 -0.88
C ILE A 75 4.55 -13.15 -1.62
N LYS A 76 5.35 -14.21 -1.66
CA LYS A 76 6.64 -14.20 -2.36
C LYS A 76 6.49 -13.94 -3.85
N GLN A 77 5.40 -14.42 -4.44
CA GLN A 77 5.14 -14.29 -5.87
C GLN A 77 4.40 -12.99 -6.21
N ASN A 78 4.18 -12.13 -5.22
CA ASN A 78 3.42 -10.89 -5.39
C ASN A 78 1.98 -11.11 -5.83
N ARG A 79 1.43 -12.27 -5.50
CA ARG A 79 0.02 -12.57 -5.74
C ARG A 79 -0.85 -12.16 -4.56
N CYS A 80 -0.22 -11.88 -3.43
CA CYS A 80 -0.88 -11.44 -2.21
C CYS A 80 -0.12 -10.26 -1.64
N ILE A 81 -0.85 -9.31 -1.06
CA ILE A 81 -0.27 -8.24 -0.28
C ILE A 81 -0.02 -8.79 1.12
N GLY A 82 1.24 -8.85 1.52
CA GLY A 82 1.62 -9.29 2.85
C GLY A 82 2.54 -8.27 3.48
N ILE A 83 2.09 -7.68 4.58
CA ILE A 83 2.88 -6.67 5.30
C ILE A 83 3.66 -7.40 6.39
N ALA A 84 4.98 -7.25 6.36
CA ALA A 84 5.83 -7.89 7.35
C ALA A 84 5.54 -7.33 8.74
N ASN A 85 5.26 -8.24 9.67
CA ASN A 85 5.04 -7.88 11.06
C ASN A 85 6.37 -7.98 11.79
N LEU A 86 6.69 -6.96 12.60
CA LEU A 86 7.98 -6.89 13.28
C LEU A 86 8.31 -8.13 14.10
N ARG A 87 7.31 -8.82 14.65
CA ARG A 87 7.57 -9.94 15.54
C ARG A 87 7.58 -11.27 14.84
N ARG A 88 6.67 -11.51 13.90
CA ARG A 88 6.67 -12.77 13.15
C ARG A 88 5.62 -12.70 12.05
N GLY A 89 5.95 -13.31 10.91
CA GLY A 89 5.03 -13.52 9.82
C GLY A 89 4.53 -12.24 9.17
N PHE A 90 3.37 -12.36 8.58
CA PHE A 90 2.79 -11.29 7.79
C PHE A 90 1.40 -10.95 8.30
N LYS A 91 0.95 -9.74 8.00
CA LYS A 91 -0.44 -9.33 8.12
C LYS A 91 -0.95 -9.05 6.72
N LEU A 92 -2.16 -9.50 6.44
CA LEU A 92 -2.74 -9.41 5.11
C LEU A 92 -4.10 -8.71 5.19
N PRO A 93 -4.33 -7.66 4.38
CA PRO A 93 -5.65 -7.03 4.39
C PRO A 93 -6.70 -8.00 3.86
N LYS A 94 -7.80 -8.10 4.59
CA LYS A 94 -8.88 -9.04 4.29
C LYS A 94 -9.53 -8.77 2.94
N TRP A 95 -9.66 -7.48 2.57
CA TRP A 95 -10.35 -7.09 1.36
C TRP A 95 -9.69 -7.61 0.09
N GLN A 96 -8.42 -7.98 0.15
CA GLN A 96 -7.74 -8.46 -1.06
C GLN A 96 -8.26 -9.82 -1.54
N PHE A 97 -8.95 -10.54 -0.66
CA PHE A 97 -9.47 -11.86 -1.03
C PHE A 97 -10.82 -11.79 -1.74
N GLU A 98 -11.37 -10.58 -1.92
CA GLU A 98 -12.49 -10.37 -2.81
C GLU A 98 -12.06 -10.66 -4.24
N PRO A 99 -12.83 -11.44 -5.02
CA PRO A 99 -12.37 -11.89 -6.35
C PRO A 99 -11.93 -10.75 -7.28
N GLN A 100 -12.65 -9.64 -7.29
CA GLN A 100 -12.32 -8.52 -8.18
C GLN A 100 -11.01 -7.84 -7.80
N VAL A 101 -10.53 -8.03 -6.58
CA VAL A 101 -9.26 -7.48 -6.12
C VAL A 101 -8.15 -8.50 -6.25
N PHE A 102 -8.41 -9.73 -5.79
CA PHE A 102 -7.36 -10.75 -5.71
C PHE A 102 -6.71 -11.03 -7.06
N ASP A 103 -7.51 -11.13 -8.11
CA ASP A 103 -6.99 -11.42 -9.44
C ASP A 103 -6.17 -10.27 -10.01
N LEU A 104 -6.26 -9.10 -9.39
CA LEU A 104 -5.59 -7.89 -9.87
C LEU A 104 -4.26 -7.63 -9.17
N ILE A 105 -4.02 -8.24 -8.01
CA ILE A 105 -2.89 -7.92 -7.14
C ILE A 105 -1.54 -8.03 -7.87
N GLN A 106 -1.31 -9.15 -8.55
CA GLN A 106 -0.01 -9.37 -9.21
C GLN A 106 0.23 -8.33 -10.29
N ALA A 107 -0.80 -8.03 -11.06
CA ALA A 107 -0.69 -7.01 -12.11
C ALA A 107 -0.46 -5.62 -11.53
N LEU A 108 -0.97 -5.35 -10.32
CA LEU A 108 -0.73 -4.07 -9.65
C LEU A 108 0.73 -3.90 -9.23
N PHE A 109 1.34 -4.96 -8.70
CA PHE A 109 2.77 -4.90 -8.40
C PHE A 109 3.57 -4.56 -9.65
N GLU A 110 3.24 -5.20 -10.77
CA GLU A 110 3.92 -4.94 -12.04
C GLU A 110 3.66 -3.52 -12.55
N ALA A 111 2.41 -3.09 -12.51
CA ALA A 111 2.04 -1.77 -13.01
C ALA A 111 2.69 -0.65 -12.21
N LEU A 112 2.77 -0.81 -10.89
CA LEU A 112 3.41 0.16 -10.01
C LEU A 112 4.94 0.04 -10.05
N GLY A 113 5.46 -1.04 -10.63
CA GLY A 113 6.91 -1.25 -10.73
C GLY A 113 7.57 -1.47 -9.38
N THR A 114 6.89 -2.14 -8.47
CA THR A 114 7.37 -2.31 -7.10
C THR A 114 7.21 -3.76 -6.63
N THR A 115 8.00 -4.12 -5.63
CA THR A 115 7.82 -5.37 -4.89
C THR A 115 7.39 -5.09 -3.45
N ASP A 116 7.13 -3.83 -3.14
CA ASP A 116 6.78 -3.40 -1.77
C ASP A 116 5.27 -3.45 -1.56
N SER A 117 4.83 -4.33 -0.67
CA SER A 117 3.41 -4.50 -0.36
C SER A 117 2.77 -3.22 0.17
N TRP A 118 3.52 -2.40 0.90
CA TRP A 118 2.98 -1.13 1.40
C TRP A 118 2.57 -0.21 0.26
N SER A 119 3.36 -0.21 -0.82
CA SER A 119 3.06 0.64 -1.99
C SER A 119 1.76 0.22 -2.65
N VAL A 120 1.54 -1.08 -2.81
CA VAL A 120 0.31 -1.58 -3.42
C VAL A 120 -0.88 -1.33 -2.51
N LEU A 121 -0.72 -1.57 -1.20
CA LEU A 121 -1.78 -1.30 -0.23
C LEU A 121 -2.15 0.18 -0.25
N ALA A 122 -1.16 1.06 -0.25
CA ALA A 122 -1.39 2.50 -0.25
C ALA A 122 -2.10 2.94 -1.53
N PHE A 123 -1.68 2.40 -2.68
CA PHE A 123 -2.35 2.72 -3.94
C PHE A 123 -3.84 2.39 -3.88
N LEU A 124 -4.17 1.21 -3.36
CA LEU A 124 -5.55 0.75 -3.31
C LEU A 124 -6.40 1.50 -2.29
N GLU A 125 -5.78 2.02 -1.24
CA GLU A 125 -6.51 2.67 -0.15
C GLU A 125 -6.50 4.20 -0.21
N ASN A 126 -5.81 4.80 -1.17
CA ASN A 126 -5.77 6.25 -1.29
C ASN A 126 -6.73 6.72 -2.39
N SER A 127 -7.41 7.83 -2.14
CA SER A 127 -8.35 8.36 -3.11
C SER A 127 -7.60 8.93 -4.32
N GLN A 128 -8.24 8.83 -5.49
CA GLN A 128 -7.68 9.29 -6.76
C GLN A 128 -8.63 10.30 -7.39
N GLU A 129 -8.08 11.42 -7.85
CA GLU A 129 -8.91 12.42 -8.56
C GLU A 129 -9.51 11.81 -9.82
N ALA A 130 -8.75 10.97 -10.52
CA ALA A 130 -9.23 10.32 -11.75
C ALA A 130 -10.39 9.37 -11.51
N LEU A 131 -10.66 9.01 -10.25
CA LEU A 131 -11.77 8.14 -9.87
C LEU A 131 -12.83 8.91 -9.09
N ASP A 132 -12.92 10.22 -9.30
CA ASP A 132 -13.86 11.11 -8.61
C ASP A 132 -13.67 11.04 -7.10
N ARG A 133 -12.40 11.01 -6.68
CA ARG A 133 -11.97 10.97 -5.28
C ARG A 133 -12.31 9.68 -4.56
N ARG A 134 -12.67 8.64 -5.31
CA ARG A 134 -12.83 7.31 -4.72
C ARG A 134 -11.47 6.65 -4.63
N THR A 135 -11.34 5.73 -3.68
CA THR A 135 -10.17 4.84 -3.66
C THR A 135 -10.34 3.80 -4.78
N PRO A 136 -9.23 3.23 -5.28
CA PRO A 136 -9.35 2.13 -6.22
C PRO A 136 -10.20 0.97 -5.69
N LEU A 137 -10.12 0.68 -4.38
CA LEU A 137 -10.95 -0.37 -3.78
C LEU A 137 -12.44 -0.08 -3.92
N VAL A 138 -12.85 1.14 -3.57
CA VAL A 138 -14.25 1.54 -3.67
C VAL A 138 -14.69 1.55 -5.14
N ALA A 139 -13.82 2.04 -6.02
CA ALA A 139 -14.14 2.07 -7.45
C ALA A 139 -14.38 0.67 -7.99
N LEU A 140 -13.52 -0.29 -7.64
CA LEU A 140 -13.68 -1.68 -8.07
C LEU A 140 -14.99 -2.28 -7.53
N GLU A 141 -15.28 -1.99 -6.27
CA GLU A 141 -16.51 -2.45 -5.65
C GLU A 141 -17.74 -1.92 -6.36
N GLN A 142 -17.64 -0.71 -6.89
CA GLN A 142 -18.73 -0.04 -7.60
C GLN A 142 -18.74 -0.33 -9.10
N GLY A 143 -17.92 -1.28 -9.55
CA GLY A 143 -17.95 -1.74 -10.93
C GLY A 143 -16.94 -1.13 -11.88
N GLU A 144 -16.00 -0.35 -11.37
CA GLU A 144 -14.93 0.19 -12.22
C GLU A 144 -14.12 -0.97 -12.80
N SER A 145 -13.65 -0.84 -14.04
CA SER A 145 -12.90 -1.92 -14.67
C SER A 145 -11.49 -2.07 -14.07
N ALA A 146 -11.04 -3.32 -14.02
CA ALA A 146 -9.67 -3.61 -13.59
C ALA A 146 -8.65 -2.90 -14.46
N GLU A 147 -8.94 -2.82 -15.75
CA GLU A 147 -8.08 -2.17 -16.73
C GLU A 147 -7.83 -0.71 -16.39
N ARG A 148 -8.89 -0.01 -16.01
CA ARG A 148 -8.78 1.39 -15.61
C ARG A 148 -7.89 1.56 -14.39
N ILE A 149 -8.05 0.68 -13.40
CA ILE A 149 -7.24 0.72 -12.19
C ILE A 149 -5.78 0.46 -12.53
N LEU A 150 -5.51 -0.50 -13.42
CA LEU A 150 -4.14 -0.79 -13.83
C LEU A 150 -3.51 0.39 -14.58
N GLN A 151 -4.29 1.08 -15.40
CA GLN A 151 -3.79 2.27 -16.09
C GLN A 151 -3.36 3.35 -15.12
N LEU A 152 -4.16 3.56 -14.06
CA LEU A 152 -3.82 4.53 -13.02
C LEU A 152 -2.56 4.12 -12.27
N ALA A 153 -2.42 2.82 -11.99
CA ALA A 153 -1.23 2.30 -11.33
C ALA A 153 0.02 2.50 -12.19
N MET A 154 -0.10 2.25 -13.51
CA MET A 154 1.01 2.47 -14.43
C MET A 154 1.43 3.93 -14.47
N ALA A 155 0.47 4.84 -14.47
CA ALA A 155 0.76 6.27 -14.47
C ALA A 155 1.48 6.69 -13.19
N GLU A 156 1.09 6.10 -12.06
CA GLU A 156 1.72 6.42 -10.78
C GLU A 156 3.13 5.83 -10.68
N GLY A 157 3.35 4.66 -11.29
CA GLY A 157 4.63 3.96 -11.25
C GLY A 157 5.69 4.57 -12.15
N HIS A 158 5.34 5.53 -12.98
CA HIS A 158 6.25 6.24 -13.88
C HIS A 158 6.15 7.74 -13.65
#